data_b5333cf2b978c5bab9f3499c5996bd5a
#
_entry.id   b5333cf2b978c5bab9f3499c5996bd5a
#
_cell.length_a   1.000
_cell.length_b   1.000
_cell.length_c   1.000
_cell.angle_alpha   90.00
_cell.angle_beta   90.00
_cell.angle_gamma   90.00
#
_symmetry.space_group_name_H-M   'P 1'
#
loop_
_entity.id
_entity.type
_entity.pdbx_description
1 polymer ?
#
loop_
_entity_poly.entity_id
_entity_poly.type
_entity_poly.pdbx_seq_one_letter_code
_entity_poly.pdbx_strand_id
1 'polypeptide(L)'
;MMEFLFSKTPLAYFVASFWRDEAFSYLMAKLPIHTLLWSTAQDANPPLYYLLLKIWIVFFGSSEVAMRSLSLVFFSATLFMIFLILRDVYKLTPRKSMGYLLLFIINPLLHYYAFEARMYSMMAFFATFLFYAIMEKKYRLYSYVALLALFTHYFLAVIIVFQVFFALLWFTKTEKKQLFLSLLKISIWYIPWIVLLLFAHPPIGQSFWIAPSKIKDLLLIPAIIFTGYEKTTWVIYNYLPHLSIAIVTIIAVAIRFRVFHQKKRLLILLFGWALGIPLFIFILSFWKPIFLPRYLIFSTVGLLILLIISIEGIKNIRIRIGAIVLLVFFSLTFATAQVILRVKAPLKNTFNSIKQQMLDTDVIYVTNEFDFHPAQYYLPSKKVYIYKKSYKELPWFVGKVLIDKQSFRTSLPIYPERAFIVTNETYTIRSSQ
;
A
#
# COMPACT_ATOMS: atom_id res chain seq x y z
N MET A 1 -1.29 0.81 -30.67
CA MET A 1 -1.47 1.83 -29.61
C MET A 1 -2.01 1.19 -28.31
N MET A 2 -3.11 0.45 -28.32
CA MET A 2 -3.68 -0.22 -27.13
C MET A 2 -2.69 -1.18 -26.48
N GLU A 3 -2.02 -2.05 -27.24
CA GLU A 3 -1.04 -2.99 -26.73
C GLU A 3 0.13 -2.28 -26.01
N PHE A 4 0.64 -1.20 -26.59
CA PHE A 4 1.68 -0.39 -25.94
C PHE A 4 1.22 0.17 -24.59
N LEU A 5 0.00 0.71 -24.51
CA LEU A 5 -0.56 1.27 -23.28
C LEU A 5 -0.64 0.23 -22.15
N PHE A 6 -1.09 -0.99 -22.44
CA PHE A 6 -1.29 -2.06 -21.46
C PHE A 6 -0.07 -2.97 -21.26
N SER A 7 1.06 -2.73 -21.93
CA SER A 7 2.29 -3.50 -21.76
C SER A 7 3.49 -2.66 -21.31
N LYS A 8 3.54 -1.37 -21.66
CA LYS A 8 4.71 -0.50 -21.45
C LYS A 8 4.42 0.74 -20.59
N THR A 9 3.21 0.90 -20.10
CA THR A 9 2.84 1.98 -19.17
C THR A 9 2.31 1.41 -17.85
N PRO A 10 2.10 2.23 -16.81
CA PRO A 10 1.51 1.76 -15.55
C PRO A 10 0.13 1.09 -15.68
N LEU A 11 -0.58 1.29 -16.80
CA LEU A 11 -1.82 0.57 -17.10
C LEU A 11 -1.61 -0.95 -17.24
N ALA A 12 -0.36 -1.39 -17.49
CA ALA A 12 0.00 -2.80 -17.46
C ALA A 12 -0.36 -3.46 -16.12
N TYR A 13 -0.17 -2.74 -15.01
CA TYR A 13 -0.54 -3.24 -13.68
C TYR A 13 -2.05 -3.43 -13.51
N PHE A 14 -2.86 -2.61 -14.22
CA PHE A 14 -4.31 -2.67 -14.12
C PHE A 14 -4.89 -3.97 -14.69
N VAL A 15 -4.26 -4.53 -15.73
CA VAL A 15 -4.71 -5.75 -16.44
C VAL A 15 -3.89 -7.00 -16.10
N ALA A 16 -2.76 -6.85 -15.38
CA ALA A 16 -1.88 -7.97 -15.05
C ALA A 16 -2.59 -9.05 -14.21
N SER A 17 -2.05 -10.27 -14.21
CA SER A 17 -2.51 -11.36 -13.36
C SER A 17 -2.54 -10.93 -11.88
N PHE A 18 -3.48 -11.47 -11.11
CA PHE A 18 -3.41 -11.33 -9.65
C PHE A 18 -2.21 -12.09 -9.10
N TRP A 19 -1.51 -11.44 -8.19
CA TRP A 19 -0.55 -12.09 -7.33
C TRP A 19 -1.18 -12.44 -5.98
N ARG A 20 -0.43 -13.15 -5.12
CA ARG A 20 -0.91 -13.69 -3.85
C ARG A 20 -1.80 -12.73 -3.04
N ASP A 21 -1.33 -11.50 -2.79
CA ASP A 21 -2.01 -10.57 -1.89
C ASP A 21 -3.33 -10.02 -2.48
N GLU A 22 -3.43 -9.89 -3.81
CA GLU A 22 -4.66 -9.47 -4.47
C GLU A 22 -5.70 -10.61 -4.49
N ALA A 23 -5.25 -11.83 -4.79
CA ALA A 23 -6.10 -13.02 -4.73
C ALA A 23 -6.58 -13.28 -3.28
N PHE A 24 -5.71 -13.10 -2.28
CA PHE A 24 -6.10 -13.14 -0.87
C PHE A 24 -7.18 -12.10 -0.55
N SER A 25 -7.07 -10.87 -1.08
CA SER A 25 -8.09 -9.83 -0.88
C SER A 25 -9.46 -10.25 -1.43
N TYR A 26 -9.47 -10.90 -2.61
CA TYR A 26 -10.69 -11.45 -3.20
C TYR A 26 -11.30 -12.54 -2.31
N LEU A 27 -10.51 -13.53 -1.94
CA LEU A 27 -10.97 -14.66 -1.13
C LEU A 27 -11.50 -14.20 0.23
N MET A 28 -10.80 -13.24 0.86
CA MET A 28 -11.25 -12.61 2.11
C MET A 28 -12.60 -11.89 1.93
N ALA A 29 -12.75 -11.11 0.86
CA ALA A 29 -13.99 -10.38 0.57
C ALA A 29 -15.17 -11.33 0.25
N LYS A 30 -14.93 -12.56 -0.21
CA LYS A 30 -15.97 -13.57 -0.45
C LYS A 30 -16.54 -14.19 0.81
N LEU A 31 -15.83 -14.17 1.92
CA LEU A 31 -16.29 -14.76 3.19
C LEU A 31 -17.58 -14.09 3.71
N PRO A 32 -18.43 -14.80 4.46
CA PRO A 32 -19.47 -14.17 5.28
C PRO A 32 -18.88 -13.10 6.20
N ILE A 33 -19.64 -12.04 6.51
CA ILE A 33 -19.12 -10.87 7.25
C ILE A 33 -18.49 -11.27 8.59
N HIS A 34 -19.12 -12.13 9.36
CA HIS A 34 -18.59 -12.59 10.66
C HIS A 34 -17.26 -13.34 10.51
N THR A 35 -17.17 -14.22 9.50
CA THR A 35 -15.93 -14.96 9.19
C THR A 35 -14.85 -14.01 8.67
N LEU A 36 -15.20 -13.03 7.83
CA LEU A 36 -14.29 -12.00 7.35
C LEU A 36 -13.67 -11.22 8.52
N LEU A 37 -14.50 -10.74 9.45
CA LEU A 37 -14.03 -10.00 10.62
C LEU A 37 -13.09 -10.85 11.48
N TRP A 38 -13.44 -12.10 11.73
CA TRP A 38 -12.61 -13.03 12.49
C TRP A 38 -11.29 -13.33 11.79
N SER A 39 -11.33 -13.65 10.50
CA SER A 39 -10.14 -13.98 9.72
C SER A 39 -9.19 -12.79 9.56
N THR A 40 -9.73 -11.57 9.37
CA THR A 40 -8.89 -10.36 9.31
C THR A 40 -8.23 -10.06 10.65
N ALA A 41 -8.92 -10.31 11.77
CA ALA A 41 -8.33 -10.19 13.10
C ALA A 41 -7.19 -11.20 13.31
N GLN A 42 -7.38 -12.46 12.89
CA GLN A 42 -6.34 -13.50 12.95
C GLN A 42 -5.14 -13.21 12.02
N ASP A 43 -5.35 -12.57 10.88
CA ASP A 43 -4.29 -12.20 9.93
C ASP A 43 -3.61 -10.86 10.28
N ALA A 44 -3.95 -10.27 11.43
CA ALA A 44 -3.46 -8.96 11.87
C ALA A 44 -3.70 -7.83 10.85
N ASN A 45 -4.80 -7.89 10.10
CA ASN A 45 -5.21 -6.85 9.16
C ASN A 45 -6.55 -6.23 9.58
N PRO A 46 -6.72 -4.90 9.56
CA PRO A 46 -8.02 -4.28 9.79
C PRO A 46 -9.02 -4.57 8.65
N PRO A 47 -10.34 -4.64 8.93
CA PRO A 47 -11.32 -5.21 8.01
C PRO A 47 -11.86 -4.26 6.94
N LEU A 48 -11.71 -2.94 7.06
CA LEU A 48 -12.46 -1.96 6.26
C LEU A 48 -12.26 -2.12 4.75
N TYR A 49 -11.02 -2.35 4.32
CA TYR A 49 -10.74 -2.55 2.90
C TYR A 49 -11.49 -3.76 2.33
N TYR A 50 -11.48 -4.88 3.03
CA TYR A 50 -12.13 -6.12 2.58
C TYR A 50 -13.66 -6.02 2.59
N LEU A 51 -14.23 -5.28 3.56
CA LEU A 51 -15.67 -4.98 3.60
C LEU A 51 -16.09 -4.09 2.42
N LEU A 52 -15.31 -3.05 2.12
CA LEU A 52 -15.57 -2.20 0.95
C LEU A 52 -15.39 -2.98 -0.35
N LEU A 53 -14.34 -3.83 -0.45
CA LEU A 53 -14.11 -4.66 -1.62
C LEU A 53 -15.26 -5.68 -1.82
N LYS A 54 -15.80 -6.25 -0.74
CA LYS A 54 -16.97 -7.12 -0.79
C LYS A 54 -18.17 -6.42 -1.44
N ILE A 55 -18.46 -5.19 -1.01
CA ILE A 55 -19.53 -4.35 -1.58
C ILE A 55 -19.20 -4.02 -3.05
N TRP A 56 -17.95 -3.64 -3.32
CA TRP A 56 -17.49 -3.28 -4.66
C TRP A 56 -17.68 -4.40 -5.68
N ILE A 57 -17.35 -5.63 -5.28
CA ILE A 57 -17.52 -6.83 -6.12
C ILE A 57 -18.98 -7.07 -6.50
N VAL A 58 -19.94 -6.74 -5.65
CA VAL A 58 -21.37 -6.89 -5.93
C VAL A 58 -21.80 -5.97 -7.08
N PHE A 59 -21.27 -4.74 -7.13
CA PHE A 59 -21.68 -3.76 -8.15
C PHE A 59 -20.84 -3.84 -9.44
N PHE A 60 -19.54 -4.14 -9.34
CA PHE A 60 -18.60 -4.04 -10.46
C PHE A 60 -18.01 -5.38 -10.91
N GLY A 61 -18.35 -6.47 -10.21
CA GLY A 61 -17.78 -7.79 -10.47
C GLY A 61 -16.40 -8.00 -9.84
N SER A 62 -15.85 -9.19 -10.10
CA SER A 62 -14.62 -9.66 -9.44
C SER A 62 -13.42 -9.77 -10.40
N SER A 63 -13.49 -9.20 -11.60
CA SER A 63 -12.33 -9.17 -12.51
C SER A 63 -11.18 -8.37 -11.92
N GLU A 64 -9.95 -8.59 -12.40
CA GLU A 64 -8.75 -7.88 -11.94
C GLU A 64 -8.93 -6.37 -12.04
N VAL A 65 -9.48 -5.91 -13.19
CA VAL A 65 -9.75 -4.49 -13.45
C VAL A 65 -10.79 -3.94 -12.47
N ALA A 66 -11.91 -4.66 -12.27
CA ALA A 66 -12.97 -4.24 -11.36
C ALA A 66 -12.48 -4.12 -9.92
N MET A 67 -11.69 -5.06 -9.42
CA MET A 67 -11.19 -5.01 -8.06
C MET A 67 -10.14 -3.90 -7.85
N ARG A 68 -9.25 -3.69 -8.83
CA ARG A 68 -8.23 -2.62 -8.79
C ARG A 68 -8.84 -1.23 -8.93
N SER A 69 -10.01 -1.10 -9.58
CA SER A 69 -10.69 0.19 -9.71
C SER A 69 -11.09 0.79 -8.34
N LEU A 70 -11.33 -0.03 -7.30
CA LEU A 70 -11.52 0.48 -5.94
C LEU A 70 -10.29 1.25 -5.44
N SER A 71 -9.09 0.72 -5.65
CA SER A 71 -7.83 1.41 -5.30
C SER A 71 -7.62 2.68 -6.12
N LEU A 72 -8.00 2.67 -7.41
CA LEU A 72 -7.94 3.85 -8.28
C LEU A 72 -8.90 4.96 -7.80
N VAL A 73 -10.09 4.61 -7.30
CA VAL A 73 -11.02 5.58 -6.69
C VAL A 73 -10.38 6.25 -5.47
N PHE A 74 -9.75 5.48 -4.58
CA PHE A 74 -9.06 6.05 -3.42
C PHE A 74 -7.82 6.88 -3.80
N PHE A 75 -7.10 6.49 -4.84
CA PHE A 75 -6.02 7.29 -5.39
C PHE A 75 -6.55 8.64 -5.92
N SER A 76 -7.63 8.63 -6.69
CA SER A 76 -8.27 9.86 -7.20
C SER A 76 -8.78 10.75 -6.06
N ALA A 77 -9.36 10.16 -5.02
CA ALA A 77 -9.76 10.87 -3.81
C ALA A 77 -8.55 11.46 -3.06
N THR A 78 -7.40 10.77 -3.06
CA THR A 78 -6.14 11.30 -2.52
C THR A 78 -5.68 12.53 -3.29
N LEU A 79 -5.72 12.50 -4.63
CA LEU A 79 -5.38 13.66 -5.48
C LEU A 79 -6.30 14.85 -5.18
N PHE A 80 -7.59 14.60 -4.98
CA PHE A 80 -8.52 15.65 -4.59
C PHE A 80 -8.18 16.27 -3.22
N MET A 81 -7.84 15.46 -2.22
CA MET A 81 -7.41 15.95 -0.90
C MET A 81 -6.10 16.74 -0.99
N ILE A 82 -5.15 16.31 -1.82
CA ILE A 82 -3.91 17.03 -2.10
C ILE A 82 -4.22 18.40 -2.72
N PHE A 83 -5.11 18.45 -3.71
CA PHE A 83 -5.54 19.71 -4.30
C PHE A 83 -6.10 20.67 -3.24
N LEU A 84 -6.94 20.18 -2.32
CA LEU A 84 -7.46 21.00 -1.21
C LEU A 84 -6.35 21.46 -0.28
N ILE A 85 -5.39 20.62 0.09
CA ILE A 85 -4.24 21.01 0.93
C ILE A 85 -3.43 22.11 0.25
N LEU A 86 -3.08 21.96 -1.02
CA LEU A 86 -2.28 22.94 -1.76
C LEU A 86 -3.03 24.28 -1.88
N ARG A 87 -4.33 24.26 -2.19
CA ARG A 87 -5.16 25.44 -2.37
C ARG A 87 -5.52 26.10 -1.05
N ASP A 88 -6.07 25.34 -0.09
CA ASP A 88 -6.71 25.92 1.10
C ASP A 88 -5.73 26.15 2.24
N VAL A 89 -4.77 25.23 2.45
CA VAL A 89 -3.78 25.33 3.53
C VAL A 89 -2.57 26.15 3.08
N TYR A 90 -2.00 25.84 1.92
CA TYR A 90 -0.79 26.51 1.42
C TYR A 90 -1.09 27.72 0.51
N LYS A 91 -2.36 27.97 0.18
CA LYS A 91 -2.82 29.15 -0.56
C LYS A 91 -2.21 29.25 -1.98
N LEU A 92 -1.93 28.13 -2.61
CA LEU A 92 -1.58 28.10 -4.03
C LEU A 92 -2.81 28.39 -4.89
N THR A 93 -2.61 29.00 -6.07
CA THR A 93 -3.71 29.19 -7.01
C THR A 93 -4.26 27.84 -7.49
N PRO A 94 -5.57 27.74 -7.81
CA PRO A 94 -6.16 26.48 -8.32
C PRO A 94 -5.40 25.90 -9.53
N ARG A 95 -4.94 26.78 -10.44
CA ARG A 95 -4.17 26.37 -11.62
C ARG A 95 -2.83 25.71 -11.24
N LYS A 96 -2.08 26.30 -10.29
CA LYS A 96 -0.84 25.70 -9.79
C LYS A 96 -1.09 24.42 -9.02
N SER A 97 -2.10 24.42 -8.15
CA SER A 97 -2.47 23.22 -7.39
C SER A 97 -2.79 22.04 -8.32
N MET A 98 -3.56 22.29 -9.38
CA MET A 98 -3.85 21.28 -10.39
C MET A 98 -2.61 20.82 -11.16
N GLY A 99 -1.73 21.74 -11.56
CA GLY A 99 -0.48 21.40 -12.27
C GLY A 99 0.44 20.50 -11.42
N TYR A 100 0.53 20.76 -10.12
CA TYR A 100 1.35 19.94 -9.22
C TYR A 100 0.80 18.53 -8.97
N LEU A 101 -0.49 18.25 -9.23
CA LEU A 101 -1.02 16.89 -9.15
C LEU A 101 -0.30 15.92 -10.10
N LEU A 102 0.29 16.43 -11.19
CA LEU A 102 1.07 15.60 -12.11
C LEU A 102 2.21 14.86 -11.40
N LEU A 103 2.90 15.50 -10.44
CA LEU A 103 3.99 14.87 -9.68
C LEU A 103 3.50 13.66 -8.87
N PHE A 104 2.26 13.67 -8.39
CA PHE A 104 1.66 12.54 -7.67
C PHE A 104 1.21 11.45 -8.64
N ILE A 105 0.65 11.82 -9.79
CA ILE A 105 0.19 10.88 -10.83
C ILE A 105 1.37 10.07 -11.39
N ILE A 106 2.50 10.72 -11.65
CA ILE A 106 3.69 10.04 -12.20
C ILE A 106 4.60 9.45 -11.13
N ASN A 107 4.29 9.61 -9.83
CA ASN A 107 5.13 9.07 -8.77
C ASN A 107 5.08 7.53 -8.78
N PRO A 108 6.24 6.83 -8.82
CA PRO A 108 6.29 5.38 -9.01
C PRO A 108 5.59 4.59 -7.90
N LEU A 109 5.67 5.01 -6.64
CA LEU A 109 5.01 4.31 -5.55
C LEU A 109 3.49 4.50 -5.57
N LEU A 110 3.04 5.73 -5.77
CA LEU A 110 1.62 6.07 -5.72
C LEU A 110 0.85 5.43 -6.88
N HIS A 111 1.36 5.51 -8.12
CA HIS A 111 0.65 4.93 -9.25
C HIS A 111 0.66 3.39 -9.23
N TYR A 112 1.73 2.74 -8.74
CA TYR A 112 1.76 1.30 -8.61
C TYR A 112 0.61 0.80 -7.72
N TYR A 113 0.45 1.42 -6.53
CA TYR A 113 -0.63 1.05 -5.61
C TYR A 113 -2.00 1.59 -6.00
N ALA A 114 -2.09 2.54 -6.93
CA ALA A 114 -3.37 2.90 -7.56
C ALA A 114 -3.97 1.74 -8.39
N PHE A 115 -3.11 0.84 -8.90
CA PHE A 115 -3.48 -0.31 -9.70
C PHE A 115 -3.25 -1.66 -8.98
N GLU A 116 -3.36 -1.67 -7.66
CA GLU A 116 -3.27 -2.91 -6.88
C GLU A 116 -4.48 -3.06 -5.96
N ALA A 117 -5.12 -4.26 -5.99
CA ALA A 117 -6.30 -4.54 -5.18
C ALA A 117 -5.92 -4.80 -3.70
N ARG A 118 -5.36 -3.74 -3.06
CA ARG A 118 -4.90 -3.71 -1.68
C ARG A 118 -5.24 -2.36 -1.03
N MET A 119 -5.19 -2.31 0.29
CA MET A 119 -5.58 -1.15 1.11
C MET A 119 -4.66 0.09 0.98
N TYR A 120 -3.56 0.04 0.23
CA TYR A 120 -2.52 1.10 0.29
C TYR A 120 -2.98 2.45 -0.24
N SER A 121 -3.74 2.49 -1.35
CA SER A 121 -4.33 3.75 -1.84
C SER A 121 -5.35 4.33 -0.86
N MET A 122 -6.15 3.47 -0.21
CA MET A 122 -7.09 3.88 0.85
C MET A 122 -6.34 4.42 2.07
N MET A 123 -5.19 3.81 2.42
CA MET A 123 -4.30 4.29 3.47
C MET A 123 -3.73 5.69 3.17
N ALA A 124 -3.27 5.91 1.94
CA ALA A 124 -2.80 7.23 1.48
C ALA A 124 -3.93 8.27 1.55
N PHE A 125 -5.15 7.91 1.14
CA PHE A 125 -6.32 8.79 1.22
C PHE A 125 -6.64 9.19 2.65
N PHE A 126 -6.82 8.23 3.57
CA PHE A 126 -7.17 8.57 4.95
C PHE A 126 -6.06 9.36 5.66
N ALA A 127 -4.80 9.03 5.43
CA ALA A 127 -3.69 9.82 5.95
C ALA A 127 -3.74 11.27 5.47
N THR A 128 -3.91 11.48 4.16
CA THR A 128 -3.99 12.82 3.56
C THR A 128 -5.19 13.59 4.12
N PHE A 129 -6.32 12.92 4.29
CA PHE A 129 -7.52 13.51 4.85
C PHE A 129 -7.33 13.89 6.33
N LEU A 130 -6.67 13.05 7.14
CA LEU A 130 -6.31 13.37 8.52
C LEU A 130 -5.46 14.65 8.60
N PHE A 131 -4.44 14.77 7.74
CA PHE A 131 -3.62 15.98 7.69
C PHE A 131 -4.41 17.21 7.25
N TYR A 132 -5.29 17.10 6.26
CA TYR A 132 -6.18 18.17 5.88
C TYR A 132 -7.10 18.59 7.03
N ALA A 133 -7.77 17.63 7.67
CA ALA A 133 -8.73 17.91 8.72
C ALA A 133 -8.10 18.57 9.96
N ILE A 134 -6.88 18.15 10.35
CA ILE A 134 -6.17 18.74 11.49
C ILE A 134 -5.62 20.14 11.17
N MET A 135 -5.13 20.36 9.95
CA MET A 135 -4.64 21.65 9.47
C MET A 135 -5.77 22.69 9.41
N GLU A 136 -6.96 22.28 8.99
CA GLU A 136 -8.16 23.10 8.90
C GLU A 136 -8.98 23.13 10.21
N LYS A 137 -8.46 22.53 11.29
CA LYS A 137 -9.07 22.48 12.62
C LYS A 137 -10.49 21.88 12.64
N LYS A 138 -10.78 20.97 11.72
CA LYS A 138 -12.06 20.27 11.59
C LYS A 138 -12.09 19.02 12.49
N TYR A 139 -12.05 19.21 13.82
CA TYR A 139 -11.79 18.11 14.77
C TYR A 139 -12.87 17.02 14.79
N ARG A 140 -14.15 17.34 14.55
CA ARG A 140 -15.22 16.32 14.44
C ARG A 140 -14.99 15.46 13.20
N LEU A 141 -14.69 16.07 12.07
CA LEU A 141 -14.38 15.34 10.83
C LEU A 141 -13.11 14.51 11.00
N TYR A 142 -12.08 15.08 11.63
CA TYR A 142 -10.84 14.37 11.95
C TYR A 142 -11.10 13.08 12.72
N SER A 143 -11.96 13.07 13.74
CA SER A 143 -12.20 11.87 14.54
C SER A 143 -12.92 10.77 13.76
N TYR A 144 -13.92 11.09 12.91
CA TYR A 144 -14.53 10.10 12.02
C TYR A 144 -13.52 9.49 11.03
N VAL A 145 -12.70 10.35 10.43
CA VAL A 145 -11.64 9.90 9.51
C VAL A 145 -10.61 9.04 10.26
N ALA A 146 -10.26 9.39 11.50
CA ALA A 146 -9.34 8.61 12.34
C ALA A 146 -9.89 7.20 12.64
N LEU A 147 -11.18 7.07 12.92
CA LEU A 147 -11.81 5.77 13.11
C LEU A 147 -11.70 4.89 11.86
N LEU A 148 -12.07 5.43 10.68
CA LEU A 148 -11.97 4.71 9.41
C LEU A 148 -10.51 4.37 9.05
N ALA A 149 -9.60 5.26 9.37
CA ALA A 149 -8.16 5.07 9.20
C ALA A 149 -7.66 3.86 10.02
N LEU A 150 -8.03 3.77 11.29
CA LEU A 150 -7.66 2.64 12.17
C LEU A 150 -8.22 1.31 11.67
N PHE A 151 -9.42 1.31 11.08
CA PHE A 151 -10.00 0.13 10.44
C PHE A 151 -9.40 -0.18 9.05
N THR A 152 -8.51 0.70 8.52
CA THR A 152 -7.84 0.50 7.24
C THR A 152 -6.47 -0.14 7.39
N HIS A 153 -5.61 0.41 8.26
CA HIS A 153 -4.24 -0.08 8.45
C HIS A 153 -3.65 0.43 9.77
N TYR A 154 -3.00 -0.43 10.55
CA TYR A 154 -2.45 -0.08 11.86
C TYR A 154 -1.37 1.01 11.82
N PHE A 155 -0.64 1.17 10.73
CA PHE A 155 0.33 2.27 10.58
C PHE A 155 -0.33 3.66 10.60
N LEU A 156 -1.63 3.76 10.33
CA LEU A 156 -2.36 5.03 10.47
C LEU A 156 -2.52 5.45 11.94
N ALA A 157 -2.45 4.51 12.89
CA ALA A 157 -2.34 4.84 14.31
C ALA A 157 -1.10 5.68 14.62
N VAL A 158 0.05 5.40 13.96
CA VAL A 158 1.27 6.18 14.14
C VAL A 158 1.06 7.64 13.72
N ILE A 159 0.32 7.87 12.63
CA ILE A 159 -0.04 9.22 12.18
C ILE A 159 -0.91 9.91 13.22
N ILE A 160 -1.95 9.25 13.71
CA ILE A 160 -2.87 9.81 14.70
C ILE A 160 -2.11 10.17 15.98
N VAL A 161 -1.26 9.27 16.48
CA VAL A 161 -0.42 9.53 17.66
C VAL A 161 0.51 10.72 17.43
N PHE A 162 1.19 10.78 16.27
CA PHE A 162 2.04 11.92 15.91
C PHE A 162 1.25 13.23 15.88
N GLN A 163 0.05 13.25 15.28
CA GLN A 163 -0.79 14.43 15.17
C GLN A 163 -1.36 14.87 16.53
N VAL A 164 -1.74 13.92 17.39
CA VAL A 164 -2.17 14.22 18.76
C VAL A 164 -1.01 14.80 19.57
N PHE A 165 0.18 14.21 19.47
CA PHE A 165 1.38 14.75 20.12
C PHE A 165 1.71 16.16 19.63
N PHE A 166 1.64 16.38 18.32
CA PHE A 166 1.77 17.72 17.74
C PHE A 166 0.73 18.70 18.32
N ALA A 167 -0.53 18.29 18.41
CA ALA A 167 -1.59 19.11 18.97
C ALA A 167 -1.35 19.45 20.45
N LEU A 168 -0.84 18.51 21.24
CA LEU A 168 -0.48 18.74 22.64
C LEU A 168 0.60 19.80 22.80
N LEU A 169 1.53 19.94 21.85
CA LEU A 169 2.60 20.94 21.89
C LEU A 169 2.14 22.31 21.36
N TRP A 170 1.33 22.33 20.30
CA TRP A 170 1.13 23.55 19.51
C TRP A 170 -0.29 24.12 19.51
N PHE A 171 -1.30 23.38 20.00
CA PHE A 171 -2.69 23.84 20.02
C PHE A 171 -3.02 24.60 21.32
N THR A 172 -4.01 25.48 21.23
CA THR A 172 -4.58 26.15 22.37
C THR A 172 -5.34 25.18 23.28
N LYS A 173 -5.61 25.56 24.53
CA LYS A 173 -6.39 24.72 25.46
C LYS A 173 -7.74 24.32 24.89
N THR A 174 -8.43 25.26 24.22
CA THR A 174 -9.75 25.05 23.60
C THR A 174 -9.65 24.01 22.45
N GLU A 175 -8.69 24.18 21.57
CA GLU A 175 -8.46 23.27 20.44
C GLU A 175 -8.11 21.84 20.92
N LYS A 176 -7.25 21.73 21.94
CA LYS A 176 -6.93 20.43 22.58
C LYS A 176 -8.18 19.76 23.13
N LYS A 177 -9.01 20.52 23.87
CA LYS A 177 -10.27 20.00 24.44
C LYS A 177 -11.22 19.51 23.35
N GLN A 178 -11.38 20.28 22.26
CA GLN A 178 -12.25 19.91 21.14
C GLN A 178 -11.74 18.64 20.43
N LEU A 179 -10.44 18.54 20.15
CA LEU A 179 -9.84 17.36 19.54
C LEU A 179 -10.00 16.13 20.43
N PHE A 180 -9.65 16.25 21.72
CA PHE A 180 -9.73 15.15 22.68
C PHE A 180 -11.17 14.64 22.84
N LEU A 181 -12.15 15.53 23.04
CA LEU A 181 -13.56 15.14 23.17
C LEU A 181 -14.11 14.49 21.89
N SER A 182 -13.65 14.96 20.72
CA SER A 182 -14.04 14.36 19.45
C SER A 182 -13.47 12.95 19.29
N LEU A 183 -12.21 12.73 19.64
CA LEU A 183 -11.59 11.41 19.61
C LEU A 183 -12.21 10.45 20.64
N LEU A 184 -12.45 10.92 21.86
CA LEU A 184 -13.06 10.11 22.92
C LEU A 184 -14.44 9.58 22.51
N LYS A 185 -15.29 10.43 21.89
CA LYS A 185 -16.62 10.02 21.43
C LYS A 185 -16.58 8.93 20.37
N ILE A 186 -15.56 8.92 19.53
CA ILE A 186 -15.44 7.96 18.42
C ILE A 186 -14.67 6.71 18.84
N SER A 187 -13.76 6.78 19.81
CA SER A 187 -12.95 5.64 20.25
C SER A 187 -13.78 4.48 20.75
N ILE A 188 -14.98 4.72 21.29
CA ILE A 188 -15.92 3.67 21.74
C ILE A 188 -16.26 2.69 20.60
N TRP A 189 -16.34 3.18 19.37
CA TRP A 189 -16.63 2.34 18.20
C TRP A 189 -15.47 1.45 17.75
N TYR A 190 -14.26 1.72 18.28
CA TYR A 190 -13.10 0.88 18.01
C TYR A 190 -12.90 -0.22 19.07
N ILE A 191 -13.55 -0.11 20.25
CA ILE A 191 -13.45 -1.08 21.34
C ILE A 191 -13.84 -2.51 20.91
N PRO A 192 -14.96 -2.74 20.18
CA PRO A 192 -15.33 -4.09 19.75
C PRO A 192 -14.24 -4.75 18.89
N TRP A 193 -13.52 -3.97 18.08
CA TRP A 193 -12.40 -4.46 17.28
C TRP A 193 -11.20 -4.85 18.16
N ILE A 194 -10.87 -4.06 19.17
CA ILE A 194 -9.80 -4.39 20.13
C ILE A 194 -10.15 -5.67 20.85
N VAL A 195 -11.38 -5.82 21.31
CA VAL A 195 -11.85 -7.04 21.97
C VAL A 195 -11.70 -8.24 21.04
N LEU A 196 -12.15 -8.13 19.79
CA LEU A 196 -12.00 -9.19 18.80
C LEU A 196 -10.52 -9.59 18.59
N LEU A 197 -9.60 -8.63 18.50
CA LEU A 197 -8.17 -8.89 18.37
C LEU A 197 -7.60 -9.66 19.56
N LEU A 198 -8.05 -9.37 20.78
CA LEU A 198 -7.61 -10.10 21.98
C LEU A 198 -7.99 -11.58 21.94
N PHE A 199 -9.19 -11.91 21.40
CA PHE A 199 -9.65 -13.28 21.24
C PHE A 199 -9.10 -13.98 19.99
N ALA A 200 -8.78 -13.25 18.93
CA ALA A 200 -8.29 -13.82 17.67
C ALA A 200 -6.84 -14.29 17.74
N HIS A 201 -6.06 -13.84 18.73
CA HIS A 201 -4.64 -14.18 18.91
C HIS A 201 -3.81 -14.03 17.63
N PRO A 202 -3.75 -12.82 17.00
CA PRO A 202 -2.98 -12.62 15.80
C PRO A 202 -1.50 -12.94 16.05
N PRO A 203 -0.72 -13.30 15.02
CA PRO A 203 0.68 -13.73 15.14
C PRO A 203 1.64 -12.56 15.41
N ILE A 204 1.28 -11.69 16.35
CA ILE A 204 2.08 -10.53 16.76
C ILE A 204 3.35 -11.03 17.44
N GLY A 205 4.51 -10.66 16.90
CA GLY A 205 5.80 -11.08 17.46
C GLY A 205 6.48 -12.24 16.75
N GLN A 206 5.80 -12.97 15.88
CA GLN A 206 6.44 -13.99 15.04
C GLN A 206 7.35 -13.35 13.98
N SER A 207 8.31 -14.15 13.48
CA SER A 207 9.21 -13.72 12.39
C SER A 207 8.43 -13.30 11.16
N PHE A 208 8.89 -12.25 10.50
CA PHE A 208 8.28 -11.71 9.29
C PHE A 208 9.34 -11.66 8.18
N TRP A 209 8.89 -11.64 6.92
CA TRP A 209 9.77 -11.67 5.75
C TRP A 209 10.56 -10.37 5.52
N ILE A 210 10.23 -9.28 6.25
CA ILE A 210 10.91 -7.98 6.09
C ILE A 210 12.35 -8.10 6.59
N ALA A 211 13.30 -7.75 5.73
CA ALA A 211 14.71 -7.75 6.10
C ALA A 211 15.02 -6.61 7.10
N PRO A 212 15.93 -6.84 8.06
CA PRO A 212 16.37 -5.80 8.98
C PRO A 212 16.91 -4.56 8.27
N SER A 213 16.63 -3.38 8.83
CA SER A 213 17.16 -2.12 8.33
C SER A 213 18.66 -2.02 8.63
N LYS A 214 19.43 -1.43 7.70
CA LYS A 214 20.87 -1.17 7.89
C LYS A 214 21.10 0.32 8.05
N ILE A 215 22.04 0.73 8.88
CA ILE A 215 22.32 2.15 9.15
C ILE A 215 22.59 2.96 7.88
N LYS A 216 23.22 2.35 6.87
CA LYS A 216 23.46 2.98 5.56
C LYS A 216 22.17 3.35 4.82
N ASP A 217 21.05 2.67 5.11
CA ASP A 217 19.77 2.95 4.46
C ASP A 217 19.15 4.26 4.97
N LEU A 218 19.66 4.83 6.08
CA LEU A 218 19.21 6.10 6.65
C LEU A 218 19.24 7.24 5.63
N LEU A 219 20.34 7.37 4.89
CA LEU A 219 20.51 8.41 3.88
C LEU A 219 19.64 8.19 2.64
N LEU A 220 19.12 6.99 2.48
CA LEU A 220 18.26 6.62 1.36
C LEU A 220 16.76 6.78 1.66
N ILE A 221 16.37 7.07 2.92
CA ILE A 221 14.96 7.18 3.30
C ILE A 221 14.15 8.09 2.36
N PRO A 222 14.61 9.31 2.00
CA PRO A 222 13.85 10.16 1.09
C PRO A 222 13.60 9.51 -0.28
N ALA A 223 14.61 8.86 -0.87
CA ALA A 223 14.49 8.18 -2.15
C ALA A 223 13.66 6.89 -2.05
N ILE A 224 13.80 6.13 -0.96
CA ILE A 224 13.01 4.92 -0.69
C ILE A 224 11.51 5.25 -0.61
N ILE A 225 11.16 6.31 0.12
CA ILE A 225 9.77 6.77 0.24
C ILE A 225 9.25 7.31 -1.08
N PHE A 226 10.10 8.04 -1.83
CA PHE A 226 9.72 8.58 -3.13
C PHE A 226 9.46 7.49 -4.17
N THR A 227 10.29 6.44 -4.22
CA THR A 227 10.27 5.42 -5.28
C THR A 227 9.50 4.16 -4.92
N GLY A 228 9.32 3.86 -3.63
CA GLY A 228 8.78 2.58 -3.19
C GLY A 228 9.75 1.42 -3.32
N TYR A 229 11.05 1.68 -3.27
CA TYR A 229 12.08 0.65 -3.38
C TYR A 229 12.01 -0.40 -2.26
N GLU A 230 11.89 -1.67 -2.61
CA GLU A 230 11.78 -2.80 -1.70
C GLU A 230 12.98 -3.78 -1.84
N LYS A 231 14.21 -3.28 -1.79
CA LYS A 231 15.47 -4.07 -1.78
C LYS A 231 15.54 -5.15 -2.89
N THR A 232 15.41 -4.71 -4.12
CA THR A 232 15.67 -5.55 -5.30
C THR A 232 17.08 -5.34 -5.83
N THR A 233 17.57 -6.25 -6.68
CA THR A 233 18.90 -6.18 -7.30
C THR A 233 18.94 -5.36 -8.58
N TRP A 234 17.89 -4.62 -8.90
CA TRP A 234 17.84 -3.83 -10.15
C TRP A 234 18.85 -2.69 -10.15
N VAL A 235 19.61 -2.59 -11.23
CA VAL A 235 20.69 -1.61 -11.40
C VAL A 235 20.21 -0.16 -11.23
N ILE A 236 18.96 0.14 -11.61
CA ILE A 236 18.36 1.48 -11.46
C ILE A 236 18.44 1.99 -10.01
N TYR A 237 18.46 1.12 -9.03
CA TYR A 237 18.50 1.51 -7.63
C TYR A 237 19.88 1.98 -7.16
N ASN A 238 20.92 1.83 -7.95
CA ASN A 238 22.21 2.48 -7.72
C ASN A 238 22.09 4.01 -7.80
N TYR A 239 21.00 4.53 -8.41
CA TYR A 239 20.71 5.97 -8.49
C TYR A 239 19.89 6.51 -7.30
N LEU A 240 19.46 5.69 -6.34
CA LEU A 240 18.77 6.15 -5.13
C LEU A 240 19.54 7.20 -4.32
N PRO A 241 20.87 7.09 -4.13
CA PRO A 241 21.63 8.15 -3.45
C PRO A 241 21.51 9.50 -4.15
N HIS A 242 21.57 9.53 -5.48
CA HIS A 242 21.45 10.77 -6.27
C HIS A 242 20.08 11.41 -6.10
N LEU A 243 19.01 10.61 -6.09
CA LEU A 243 17.66 11.08 -5.81
C LEU A 243 17.53 11.60 -4.37
N SER A 244 18.08 10.89 -3.37
CA SER A 244 18.10 11.39 -1.99
C SER A 244 18.82 12.72 -1.86
N ILE A 245 19.98 12.86 -2.48
CA ILE A 245 20.74 14.12 -2.50
C ILE A 245 19.90 15.23 -3.15
N ALA A 246 19.27 14.96 -4.29
CA ALA A 246 18.42 15.94 -4.97
C ALA A 246 17.26 16.41 -4.08
N ILE A 247 16.54 15.48 -3.45
CA ILE A 247 15.44 15.77 -2.52
C ILE A 247 15.94 16.64 -1.35
N VAL A 248 17.02 16.21 -0.69
CA VAL A 248 17.59 16.94 0.46
C VAL A 248 18.07 18.32 0.04
N THR A 249 18.71 18.45 -1.13
CA THR A 249 19.18 19.73 -1.65
C THR A 249 18.03 20.70 -1.92
N ILE A 250 16.93 20.25 -2.54
CA ILE A 250 15.75 21.10 -2.76
C ILE A 250 15.21 21.62 -1.42
N ILE A 251 15.10 20.77 -0.41
CA ILE A 251 14.63 21.16 0.93
C ILE A 251 15.62 22.12 1.60
N ALA A 252 16.92 21.84 1.55
CA ALA A 252 17.97 22.66 2.15
C ALA A 252 18.02 24.08 1.52
N VAL A 253 17.90 24.16 0.20
CA VAL A 253 17.80 25.45 -0.52
C VAL A 253 16.59 26.23 -0.03
N ALA A 254 15.43 25.60 0.10
CA ALA A 254 14.23 26.25 0.62
C ALA A 254 14.42 26.77 2.07
N ILE A 255 15.06 25.98 2.93
CA ILE A 255 15.40 26.38 4.31
C ILE A 255 16.35 27.57 4.29
N ARG A 256 17.41 27.56 3.47
CA ARG A 256 18.41 28.61 3.35
C ARG A 256 17.79 29.96 2.93
N PHE A 257 16.80 29.92 2.05
CA PHE A 257 16.09 31.12 1.60
C PHE A 257 14.91 31.51 2.51
N ARG A 258 14.83 30.94 3.70
CA ARG A 258 13.81 31.24 4.72
C ARG A 258 12.36 31.17 4.21
N VAL A 259 12.12 30.30 3.23
CA VAL A 259 10.80 30.07 2.61
C VAL A 259 9.72 29.78 3.67
N PHE A 260 10.14 29.29 4.78
CA PHE A 260 9.31 28.68 5.82
C PHE A 260 8.97 29.58 7.03
N HIS A 261 9.34 30.87 6.99
CA HIS A 261 9.29 31.73 8.19
C HIS A 261 7.87 31.99 8.71
N GLN A 262 6.89 32.09 7.81
CA GLN A 262 5.54 32.54 8.20
C GLN A 262 4.58 31.44 8.70
N LYS A 263 4.90 30.16 8.53
CA LYS A 263 4.01 29.02 8.87
C LYS A 263 4.74 27.89 9.60
N LYS A 264 5.60 28.22 10.56
CA LYS A 264 6.46 27.27 11.29
C LYS A 264 5.72 26.02 11.79
N ARG A 265 4.50 26.20 12.35
CA ARG A 265 3.70 25.05 12.86
C ARG A 265 3.31 24.08 11.74
N LEU A 266 2.76 24.59 10.63
CA LEU A 266 2.35 23.77 9.49
C LEU A 266 3.54 23.01 8.88
N LEU A 267 4.71 23.62 8.91
CA LEU A 267 5.95 22.99 8.44
C LEU A 267 6.42 21.87 9.32
N ILE A 268 6.45 22.09 10.63
CA ILE A 268 6.83 21.03 11.58
C ILE A 268 5.90 19.82 11.39
N LEU A 269 4.60 20.08 11.24
CA LEU A 269 3.62 19.01 10.96
C LEU A 269 3.91 18.31 9.63
N LEU A 270 4.23 19.07 8.58
CA LEU A 270 4.54 18.52 7.26
C LEU A 270 5.87 17.75 7.25
N PHE A 271 6.93 18.26 7.89
CA PHE A 271 8.20 17.55 8.04
C PHE A 271 8.05 16.27 8.84
N GLY A 272 7.25 16.29 9.91
CA GLY A 272 6.93 15.10 10.68
C GLY A 272 6.23 14.05 9.83
N TRP A 273 5.27 14.45 9.01
CA TRP A 273 4.57 13.57 8.07
C TRP A 273 5.51 13.00 7.00
N ALA A 274 6.27 13.87 6.34
CA ALA A 274 7.11 13.52 5.20
C ALA A 274 8.33 12.65 5.59
N LEU A 275 9.02 13.00 6.66
CA LEU A 275 10.31 12.43 7.04
C LEU A 275 10.36 11.93 8.49
N GLY A 276 9.69 12.60 9.42
CA GLY A 276 9.73 12.28 10.84
C GLY A 276 9.14 10.90 11.16
N ILE A 277 7.95 10.59 10.63
CA ILE A 277 7.32 9.28 10.80
C ILE A 277 8.14 8.16 10.14
N PRO A 278 8.60 8.29 8.87
CA PRO A 278 9.51 7.32 8.28
C PRO A 278 10.79 7.09 9.08
N LEU A 279 11.41 8.15 9.56
CA LEU A 279 12.61 8.03 10.40
C LEU A 279 12.32 7.29 11.70
N PHE A 280 11.22 7.60 12.36
CA PHE A 280 10.78 6.91 13.57
C PHE A 280 10.55 5.41 13.31
N ILE A 281 9.83 5.05 12.25
CA ILE A 281 9.61 3.65 11.86
C ILE A 281 10.93 2.97 11.46
N PHE A 282 11.83 3.68 10.79
CA PHE A 282 13.16 3.17 10.46
C PHE A 282 13.96 2.83 11.72
N ILE A 283 13.97 3.72 12.72
CA ILE A 283 14.63 3.49 14.02
C ILE A 283 14.01 2.27 14.72
N LEU A 284 12.69 2.17 14.79
CA LEU A 284 12.02 1.01 15.38
C LEU A 284 12.37 -0.30 14.65
N SER A 285 12.67 -0.23 13.35
CA SER A 285 13.01 -1.41 12.54
C SER A 285 14.36 -2.04 12.87
N PHE A 286 15.18 -1.43 13.72
CA PHE A 286 16.36 -2.09 14.27
C PHE A 286 16.00 -3.16 15.32
N TRP A 287 14.86 -3.00 15.99
CA TRP A 287 14.36 -3.99 16.96
C TRP A 287 13.37 -4.95 16.34
N LYS A 288 12.42 -4.44 15.53
CA LYS A 288 11.43 -5.23 14.83
C LYS A 288 11.36 -4.77 13.37
N PRO A 289 11.75 -5.61 12.40
CA PRO A 289 11.75 -5.24 10.99
C PRO A 289 10.33 -4.91 10.48
N ILE A 290 10.00 -3.61 10.42
CA ILE A 290 8.69 -3.09 9.99
C ILE A 290 8.80 -1.96 8.95
N PHE A 291 10.04 -1.54 8.61
CA PHE A 291 10.26 -0.50 7.61
C PHE A 291 10.06 -1.07 6.21
N LEU A 292 8.89 -0.80 5.65
CA LEU A 292 8.54 -1.21 4.30
C LEU A 292 7.88 -0.02 3.57
N PRO A 293 8.35 0.35 2.36
CA PRO A 293 7.88 1.55 1.65
C PRO A 293 6.36 1.60 1.46
N ARG A 294 5.72 0.47 1.15
CA ARG A 294 4.26 0.40 0.99
C ARG A 294 3.49 0.76 2.27
N TYR A 295 4.04 0.47 3.44
CA TYR A 295 3.44 0.85 4.73
C TYR A 295 3.60 2.33 5.05
N LEU A 296 4.47 3.02 4.31
CA LEU A 296 4.79 4.44 4.44
C LEU A 296 4.31 5.26 3.23
N ILE A 297 3.45 4.69 2.37
CA ILE A 297 2.93 5.35 1.15
C ILE A 297 2.34 6.74 1.43
N PHE A 298 1.75 6.93 2.61
CA PHE A 298 1.23 8.22 3.03
C PHE A 298 2.33 9.28 3.21
N SER A 299 3.55 8.86 3.59
CA SER A 299 4.68 9.79 3.72
C SER A 299 5.21 10.23 2.37
N THR A 300 5.02 9.46 1.30
CA THR A 300 5.26 9.89 -0.08
C THR A 300 4.41 11.10 -0.43
N VAL A 301 3.14 11.11 -0.04
CA VAL A 301 2.26 12.27 -0.24
C VAL A 301 2.81 13.47 0.52
N GLY A 302 3.17 13.30 1.80
CA GLY A 302 3.77 14.36 2.61
C GLY A 302 5.08 14.90 2.02
N LEU A 303 5.94 14.01 1.54
CA LEU A 303 7.23 14.37 0.91
C LEU A 303 7.03 15.18 -0.38
N LEU A 304 6.12 14.79 -1.24
CA LEU A 304 5.82 15.52 -2.47
C LEU A 304 5.23 16.91 -2.16
N ILE A 305 4.32 17.01 -1.17
CA ILE A 305 3.81 18.32 -0.73
C ILE A 305 4.97 19.18 -0.17
N LEU A 306 5.86 18.60 0.65
CA LEU A 306 7.03 19.32 1.19
C LEU A 306 7.93 19.84 0.07
N LEU A 307 8.19 19.03 -0.96
CA LEU A 307 8.97 19.41 -2.12
C LEU A 307 8.31 20.55 -2.93
N ILE A 308 6.98 20.46 -3.15
CA ILE A 308 6.23 21.51 -3.85
C ILE A 308 6.31 22.84 -3.09
N ILE A 309 6.09 22.84 -1.79
CA ILE A 309 6.16 24.05 -0.97
C ILE A 309 7.60 24.60 -0.92
N SER A 310 8.61 23.71 -0.89
CA SER A 310 10.02 24.09 -0.99
C SER A 310 10.31 24.79 -2.31
N ILE A 311 9.86 24.22 -3.42
CA ILE A 311 10.07 24.73 -4.79
C ILE A 311 9.34 26.05 -4.99
N GLU A 312 8.06 26.19 -4.55
CA GLU A 312 7.30 27.44 -4.67
C GLU A 312 7.92 28.60 -3.90
N GLY A 313 8.65 28.31 -2.85
CA GLY A 313 9.37 29.33 -2.10
C GLY A 313 10.68 29.82 -2.72
N ILE A 314 11.20 29.14 -3.73
CA ILE A 314 12.42 29.56 -4.43
C ILE A 314 12.09 30.74 -5.37
N LYS A 315 12.70 31.89 -5.12
CA LYS A 315 12.45 33.13 -5.91
C LYS A 315 12.96 33.02 -7.35
N ASN A 316 14.13 32.37 -7.54
CA ASN A 316 14.73 32.22 -8.86
C ASN A 316 13.96 31.22 -9.71
N ILE A 317 13.33 31.71 -10.78
CA ILE A 317 12.49 30.90 -11.67
C ILE A 317 13.27 29.76 -12.37
N ARG A 318 14.53 29.97 -12.72
CA ARG A 318 15.36 28.96 -13.38
C ARG A 318 15.65 27.79 -12.44
N ILE A 319 15.97 28.07 -11.17
CA ILE A 319 16.19 27.05 -10.14
C ILE A 319 14.88 26.30 -9.87
N ARG A 320 13.75 27.01 -9.79
CA ARG A 320 12.42 26.41 -9.61
C ARG A 320 12.08 25.43 -10.73
N ILE A 321 12.22 25.86 -11.98
CA ILE A 321 11.97 25.01 -13.15
C ILE A 321 12.93 23.81 -13.14
N GLY A 322 14.22 24.03 -12.90
CA GLY A 322 15.21 22.96 -12.81
C GLY A 322 14.85 21.90 -11.76
N ALA A 323 14.37 22.31 -10.58
CA ALA A 323 13.93 21.40 -9.53
C ALA A 323 12.70 20.57 -9.96
N ILE A 324 11.72 21.21 -10.61
CA ILE A 324 10.53 20.49 -11.14
C ILE A 324 10.96 19.49 -12.21
N VAL A 325 11.77 19.89 -13.17
CA VAL A 325 12.27 19.02 -14.25
C VAL A 325 13.03 17.83 -13.67
N LEU A 326 13.86 18.06 -12.66
CA LEU A 326 14.61 16.99 -11.98
C LEU A 326 13.68 15.98 -11.30
N LEU A 327 12.64 16.45 -10.57
CA LEU A 327 11.66 15.56 -9.94
C LEU A 327 10.84 14.78 -10.97
N VAL A 328 10.42 15.43 -12.07
CA VAL A 328 9.73 14.76 -13.18
C VAL A 328 10.62 13.71 -13.82
N PHE A 329 11.89 14.04 -14.09
CA PHE A 329 12.87 13.12 -14.64
C PHE A 329 13.02 11.86 -13.76
N PHE A 330 13.28 12.02 -12.47
CA PHE A 330 13.38 10.88 -11.56
C PHE A 330 12.07 10.09 -11.47
N SER A 331 10.92 10.78 -11.40
CA SER A 331 9.63 10.09 -11.34
C SER A 331 9.42 9.22 -12.57
N LEU A 332 9.61 9.76 -13.77
CA LEU A 332 9.44 9.01 -15.02
C LEU A 332 10.46 7.88 -15.17
N THR A 333 11.73 8.12 -14.81
CA THR A 333 12.79 7.11 -14.88
C THR A 333 12.48 5.93 -13.98
N PHE A 334 12.13 6.15 -12.71
CA PHE A 334 11.79 5.07 -11.78
C PHE A 334 10.45 4.43 -12.11
N ALA A 335 9.45 5.19 -12.57
CA ALA A 335 8.17 4.64 -13.00
C ALA A 335 8.31 3.71 -14.20
N THR A 336 9.06 4.13 -15.22
CA THR A 336 9.32 3.31 -16.42
C THR A 336 10.12 2.06 -16.07
N ALA A 337 11.18 2.21 -15.27
CA ALA A 337 11.96 1.07 -14.80
C ALA A 337 11.09 0.07 -14.00
N GLN A 338 10.20 0.57 -13.17
CA GLN A 338 9.28 -0.27 -12.38
C GLN A 338 8.33 -1.07 -13.28
N VAL A 339 7.75 -0.45 -14.32
CA VAL A 339 6.87 -1.15 -15.28
C VAL A 339 7.62 -2.25 -16.02
N ILE A 340 8.87 -2.02 -16.39
CA ILE A 340 9.69 -2.98 -17.15
C ILE A 340 10.20 -4.12 -16.26
N LEU A 341 10.60 -3.81 -15.03
CA LEU A 341 11.32 -4.74 -14.15
C LEU A 341 10.41 -5.43 -13.12
N ARG A 342 9.32 -4.79 -12.70
CA ARG A 342 8.37 -5.35 -11.73
C ARG A 342 7.17 -5.98 -12.43
N VAL A 343 7.45 -6.92 -13.34
CA VAL A 343 6.40 -7.67 -14.04
C VAL A 343 5.78 -8.67 -13.06
N LYS A 344 4.45 -8.67 -12.97
CA LYS A 344 3.71 -9.72 -12.24
C LYS A 344 3.73 -11.03 -13.05
N ALA A 345 3.94 -12.16 -12.39
CA ALA A 345 3.91 -13.48 -12.99
C ALA A 345 2.64 -13.70 -13.83
N PRO A 346 2.71 -14.21 -15.07
CA PRO A 346 1.55 -14.36 -15.96
C PRO A 346 0.67 -15.57 -15.59
N LEU A 347 0.43 -15.80 -14.32
CA LEU A 347 -0.31 -16.95 -13.77
C LEU A 347 -1.70 -17.12 -14.39
N LYS A 348 -2.34 -16.02 -14.79
CA LYS A 348 -3.64 -16.05 -15.48
C LYS A 348 -3.61 -16.92 -16.73
N ASN A 349 -2.56 -16.82 -17.56
CA ASN A 349 -2.43 -17.58 -18.79
C ASN A 349 -2.27 -19.07 -18.48
N THR A 350 -1.41 -19.42 -17.51
CA THR A 350 -1.20 -20.79 -17.04
C THR A 350 -2.50 -21.40 -16.52
N PHE A 351 -3.20 -20.68 -15.64
CA PHE A 351 -4.46 -21.19 -15.08
C PHE A 351 -5.59 -21.27 -16.10
N ASN A 352 -5.66 -20.38 -17.08
CA ASN A 352 -6.61 -20.48 -18.18
C ASN A 352 -6.32 -21.71 -19.07
N SER A 353 -5.05 -22.02 -19.38
CA SER A 353 -4.69 -23.22 -20.10
C SER A 353 -5.08 -24.51 -19.34
N ILE A 354 -4.85 -24.53 -18.02
CA ILE A 354 -5.30 -25.64 -17.16
C ILE A 354 -6.83 -25.77 -17.23
N LYS A 355 -7.56 -24.66 -17.07
CA LYS A 355 -9.02 -24.65 -17.09
C LYS A 355 -9.62 -25.19 -18.38
N GLN A 356 -8.95 -24.98 -19.52
CA GLN A 356 -9.39 -25.50 -20.83
C GLN A 356 -9.16 -27.01 -21.01
N GLN A 357 -8.21 -27.61 -20.27
CA GLN A 357 -7.79 -28.99 -20.43
C GLN A 357 -8.24 -29.90 -19.29
N MET A 358 -8.62 -29.34 -18.14
CA MET A 358 -9.00 -30.13 -16.97
C MET A 358 -10.40 -30.72 -17.09
N LEU A 359 -10.53 -31.94 -16.63
CA LEU A 359 -11.80 -32.66 -16.47
C LEU A 359 -12.36 -32.42 -15.05
N ASP A 360 -13.61 -32.83 -14.84
CA ASP A 360 -14.25 -32.68 -13.50
C ASP A 360 -13.63 -33.55 -12.42
N THR A 361 -12.91 -34.60 -12.77
CA THR A 361 -12.17 -35.46 -11.84
C THR A 361 -10.79 -34.91 -11.49
N ASP A 362 -10.23 -34.03 -12.32
CA ASP A 362 -8.85 -33.55 -12.19
C ASP A 362 -8.67 -32.60 -10.99
N VAL A 363 -7.45 -32.58 -10.44
CA VAL A 363 -7.03 -31.71 -9.33
C VAL A 363 -5.86 -30.83 -9.72
N ILE A 364 -5.68 -29.73 -9.00
CA ILE A 364 -4.62 -28.76 -9.23
C ILE A 364 -3.68 -28.78 -8.02
N TYR A 365 -2.40 -29.03 -8.26
CA TYR A 365 -1.35 -29.04 -7.26
C TYR A 365 -0.42 -27.84 -7.48
N VAL A 366 -0.26 -26.97 -6.48
CA VAL A 366 0.73 -25.90 -6.50
C VAL A 366 1.93 -26.31 -5.64
N THR A 367 3.14 -26.19 -6.17
CA THR A 367 4.37 -26.51 -5.44
C THR A 367 4.85 -25.34 -4.59
N ASN A 368 4.44 -24.12 -4.96
CA ASN A 368 4.75 -22.90 -4.23
C ASN A 368 3.47 -22.39 -3.53
N GLU A 369 3.50 -22.21 -2.20
CA GLU A 369 2.39 -21.69 -1.41
C GLU A 369 1.94 -20.28 -1.82
N PHE A 370 2.83 -19.50 -2.43
CA PHE A 370 2.48 -18.16 -2.94
C PHE A 370 1.51 -18.20 -4.12
N ASP A 371 1.43 -19.32 -4.85
CA ASP A 371 0.55 -19.51 -6.00
C ASP A 371 -0.81 -20.09 -5.61
N PHE A 372 -0.98 -20.50 -4.36
CA PHE A 372 -2.20 -21.16 -3.88
C PHE A 372 -3.44 -20.25 -4.00
N HIS A 373 -3.38 -19.03 -3.45
CA HIS A 373 -4.50 -18.08 -3.54
C HIS A 373 -4.78 -17.63 -4.97
N PRO A 374 -3.78 -17.28 -5.82
CA PRO A 374 -4.00 -17.07 -7.25
C PRO A 374 -4.69 -18.24 -7.94
N ALA A 375 -4.26 -19.48 -7.69
CA ALA A 375 -4.91 -20.67 -8.24
C ALA A 375 -6.38 -20.78 -7.82
N GLN A 376 -6.71 -20.50 -6.54
CA GLN A 376 -8.08 -20.48 -6.04
C GLN A 376 -8.97 -19.38 -6.65
N TYR A 377 -8.35 -18.30 -7.12
CA TYR A 377 -9.09 -17.24 -7.80
C TYR A 377 -9.44 -17.60 -9.24
N TYR A 378 -8.48 -18.19 -10.00
CA TYR A 378 -8.66 -18.49 -11.42
C TYR A 378 -9.33 -19.84 -11.69
N LEU A 379 -9.21 -20.80 -10.78
CA LEU A 379 -9.63 -22.20 -10.93
C LEU A 379 -10.68 -22.58 -9.86
N PRO A 380 -11.36 -23.74 -10.02
CA PRO A 380 -12.28 -24.23 -8.98
C PRO A 380 -11.55 -24.40 -7.64
N SER A 381 -11.81 -23.52 -6.68
CA SER A 381 -11.04 -23.40 -5.43
C SER A 381 -11.00 -24.71 -4.60
N LYS A 382 -12.05 -25.51 -4.65
CA LYS A 382 -12.14 -26.81 -3.96
C LYS A 382 -11.22 -27.90 -4.53
N LYS A 383 -10.66 -27.70 -5.74
CA LYS A 383 -9.77 -28.64 -6.43
C LYS A 383 -8.29 -28.25 -6.35
N VAL A 384 -7.97 -27.13 -5.68
CA VAL A 384 -6.62 -26.60 -5.54
C VAL A 384 -5.99 -27.07 -4.24
N TYR A 385 -4.80 -27.66 -4.34
CA TYR A 385 -4.05 -28.20 -3.20
C TYR A 385 -2.58 -27.75 -3.24
N ILE A 386 -1.96 -27.65 -2.05
CA ILE A 386 -0.51 -27.45 -1.90
C ILE A 386 0.16 -28.83 -1.89
N TYR A 387 1.14 -29.02 -2.78
CA TYR A 387 1.78 -30.31 -3.00
C TYR A 387 3.11 -30.45 -2.27
N LYS A 388 3.31 -31.60 -1.60
CA LYS A 388 4.54 -31.98 -0.87
C LYS A 388 4.98 -30.99 0.22
N LYS A 389 4.02 -30.29 0.84
CA LYS A 389 4.23 -29.46 2.03
C LYS A 389 3.19 -29.82 3.08
N SER A 390 3.42 -29.40 4.33
CA SER A 390 2.46 -29.52 5.42
C SER A 390 1.97 -28.15 5.91
N TYR A 391 0.81 -28.12 6.55
CA TYR A 391 0.26 -26.88 7.14
C TYR A 391 1.22 -26.23 8.15
N LYS A 392 2.00 -27.02 8.90
CA LYS A 392 2.95 -26.51 9.90
C LYS A 392 4.11 -25.73 9.29
N GLU A 393 4.57 -26.16 8.10
CA GLU A 393 5.70 -25.54 7.39
C GLU A 393 5.36 -24.19 6.79
N LEU A 394 4.07 -23.87 6.61
CA LEU A 394 3.67 -22.59 6.02
C LEU A 394 3.93 -21.43 6.96
N PRO A 395 4.61 -20.38 6.48
CA PRO A 395 4.70 -19.11 7.21
C PRO A 395 3.30 -18.49 7.39
N TRP A 396 3.08 -17.79 8.48
CA TRP A 396 1.79 -17.16 8.75
C TRP A 396 1.42 -16.07 7.72
N PHE A 397 2.43 -15.35 7.20
CA PHE A 397 2.28 -14.21 6.29
C PHE A 397 1.90 -14.58 4.83
N VAL A 398 1.75 -15.85 4.51
CA VAL A 398 1.27 -16.28 3.18
C VAL A 398 -0.26 -16.22 3.03
N GLY A 399 -0.95 -15.64 4.00
CA GLY A 399 -2.41 -15.68 4.06
C GLY A 399 -2.93 -17.01 4.61
N LYS A 400 -2.18 -17.63 5.51
CA LYS A 400 -2.41 -18.96 6.10
C LYS A 400 -3.80 -19.11 6.72
N VAL A 401 -4.40 -18.01 7.17
CA VAL A 401 -5.75 -17.98 7.76
C VAL A 401 -6.84 -18.44 6.79
N LEU A 402 -6.61 -18.34 5.47
CA LEU A 402 -7.54 -18.81 4.43
C LEU A 402 -7.16 -20.19 3.86
N ILE A 403 -6.15 -20.86 4.40
CA ILE A 403 -5.69 -22.16 3.93
C ILE A 403 -6.21 -23.24 4.87
N ASP A 404 -7.09 -24.11 4.36
CA ASP A 404 -7.59 -25.24 5.13
C ASP A 404 -6.47 -26.30 5.31
N LYS A 405 -6.45 -26.97 6.47
CA LYS A 405 -5.56 -28.12 6.73
C LYS A 405 -5.78 -29.27 5.74
N GLN A 406 -6.96 -29.36 5.14
CA GLN A 406 -7.28 -30.38 4.13
C GLN A 406 -6.73 -30.02 2.73
N SER A 407 -6.21 -28.82 2.52
CA SER A 407 -5.67 -28.35 1.23
C SER A 407 -4.26 -28.86 0.93
N PHE A 408 -3.82 -29.93 1.57
CA PHE A 408 -2.46 -30.48 1.38
C PHE A 408 -2.50 -31.89 0.79
N ARG A 409 -1.59 -32.18 -0.13
CA ARG A 409 -1.43 -33.51 -0.75
C ARG A 409 0.05 -33.88 -0.82
N THR A 410 0.36 -35.14 -0.51
CA THR A 410 1.73 -35.68 -0.58
C THR A 410 1.89 -36.71 -1.73
N SER A 411 0.81 -37.30 -2.16
CA SER A 411 0.76 -38.32 -3.25
C SER A 411 0.05 -37.75 -4.49
N LEU A 412 0.28 -38.37 -5.63
CA LEU A 412 -0.48 -38.13 -6.85
C LEU A 412 -1.85 -38.82 -6.76
N PRO A 413 -2.88 -38.33 -7.46
CA PRO A 413 -4.14 -39.05 -7.61
C PRO A 413 -3.92 -40.32 -8.44
N ILE A 414 -4.76 -41.32 -8.21
CA ILE A 414 -4.75 -42.60 -8.96
C ILE A 414 -5.50 -42.38 -10.28
N TYR A 415 -4.94 -42.87 -11.39
CA TYR A 415 -5.61 -42.85 -12.69
C TYR A 415 -7.04 -43.46 -12.58
N PRO A 416 -8.08 -42.88 -13.20
CA PRO A 416 -8.05 -41.85 -14.27
C PRO A 416 -7.98 -40.39 -13.78
N GLU A 417 -7.97 -40.11 -12.47
CA GLU A 417 -7.79 -38.76 -11.96
C GLU A 417 -6.37 -38.25 -12.26
N ARG A 418 -6.25 -36.98 -12.64
CA ARG A 418 -4.96 -36.35 -12.99
C ARG A 418 -4.69 -35.16 -12.13
N ALA A 419 -3.45 -34.89 -11.78
CA ALA A 419 -3.01 -33.66 -11.14
C ALA A 419 -2.29 -32.75 -12.14
N PHE A 420 -2.77 -31.52 -12.25
CA PHE A 420 -2.06 -30.43 -12.90
C PHE A 420 -1.09 -29.82 -11.89
N ILE A 421 0.19 -30.15 -11.99
CA ILE A 421 1.22 -29.68 -11.04
C ILE A 421 1.82 -28.39 -11.55
N VAL A 422 1.50 -27.26 -10.88
CA VAL A 422 1.98 -25.93 -11.23
C VAL A 422 3.30 -25.65 -10.52
N THR A 423 4.32 -25.29 -11.32
CA THR A 423 5.66 -24.93 -10.84
C THR A 423 6.21 -23.79 -11.71
N ASN A 424 6.60 -22.67 -11.09
CA ASN A 424 7.22 -21.53 -11.79
C ASN A 424 6.48 -21.11 -13.07
N GLU A 425 5.18 -20.83 -12.97
CA GLU A 425 4.34 -20.34 -14.08
C GLU A 425 4.03 -21.35 -15.19
N THR A 426 4.54 -22.59 -15.08
CA THR A 426 4.27 -23.70 -15.99
C THR A 426 3.54 -24.83 -15.26
N TYR A 427 3.06 -25.84 -15.99
CA TYR A 427 2.47 -27.03 -15.36
C TYR A 427 2.83 -28.31 -16.09
N THR A 428 2.74 -29.41 -15.36
CA THR A 428 2.82 -30.78 -15.87
C THR A 428 1.58 -31.56 -15.44
N ILE A 429 1.14 -32.53 -16.24
CA ILE A 429 0.01 -33.41 -15.91
C ILE A 429 0.57 -34.76 -15.45
N ARG A 430 0.16 -35.25 -14.28
CA ARG A 430 0.60 -36.51 -13.71
C ARG A 430 -0.51 -37.26 -12.98
N SER A 431 -0.42 -38.58 -12.96
CA SER A 431 -1.20 -39.46 -12.10
C SER A 431 -0.27 -40.60 -11.60
N SER A 432 -0.65 -41.29 -10.53
CA SER A 432 -0.05 -42.59 -10.15
C SER A 432 -0.77 -43.71 -10.88
N GLN A 433 -0.07 -44.77 -11.11
CA GLN A 433 -0.64 -46.04 -11.61
C GLN A 433 -1.35 -46.76 -10.47
#